data_a4156882c5262eb82eb5fba907cbf448
#
_entry.id   a4156882c5262eb82eb5fba907cbf448
#
_cell.length_a   1.000
_cell.length_b   1.000
_cell.length_c   1.000
_cell.angle_alpha   90.00
_cell.angle_beta   90.00
_cell.angle_gamma   90.00
#
_symmetry.space_group_name_H-M   'P 1'
#
loop_
_entity.id
_entity.type
_entity.pdbx_description
1 polymer ?
#
loop_
_entity_poly.entity_id
_entity_poly.type
_entity_poly.pdbx_seq_one_letter_code
_entity_poly.pdbx_strand_id
1 'polypeptide(L)'
;IVKKAGVTTGAFYGYYASKESLFESLVCEQYEHFMGIFQKAQQDFSNIPQEEQPKHLGDISGACMDEMLLYAYQHLNVFKLILCHSEGTRFSHLIDEMVEIEVKGTHDYLAVLEKLGRPSPPIDEQLENLLITAMFNTFFELIIHEMPLEKAQHYLKEMRAFYTAGWMKIMGQ
;
A
#
# COMPACT_ATOMS: atom_id res chain seq x y z
N ILE A 1 -19.13 -20.66 7.99
CA ILE A 1 -18.49 -21.05 6.72
C ILE A 1 -19.06 -22.39 6.28
N VAL A 2 -18.77 -23.50 6.95
CA VAL A 2 -19.12 -24.89 6.54
C VAL A 2 -20.61 -25.07 6.24
N LYS A 3 -21.51 -24.52 7.07
CA LYS A 3 -22.96 -24.59 6.86
C LYS A 3 -23.41 -23.88 5.56
N LYS A 4 -22.83 -22.73 5.22
CA LYS A 4 -23.09 -22.00 3.97
C LYS A 4 -22.53 -22.73 2.74
N ALA A 5 -21.38 -23.38 2.90
CA ALA A 5 -20.72 -24.14 1.84
C ALA A 5 -21.32 -25.54 1.62
N GLY A 6 -22.28 -25.98 2.46
CA GLY A 6 -22.92 -27.28 2.35
C GLY A 6 -21.98 -28.45 2.66
N VAL A 7 -20.87 -28.21 3.40
CA VAL A 7 -19.90 -29.23 3.77
C VAL A 7 -19.94 -29.51 5.27
N THR A 8 -19.44 -30.69 5.67
CA THR A 8 -19.30 -31.02 7.09
C THR A 8 -18.04 -30.40 7.69
N THR A 9 -18.04 -30.20 9.02
CA THR A 9 -16.85 -29.75 9.74
C THR A 9 -15.65 -30.69 9.54
N GLY A 10 -15.89 -32.01 9.51
CA GLY A 10 -14.84 -33.01 9.24
C GLY A 10 -14.26 -32.88 7.83
N ALA A 11 -15.11 -32.65 6.82
CA ALA A 11 -14.64 -32.40 5.46
C ALA A 11 -13.79 -31.12 5.37
N PHE A 12 -14.17 -30.06 6.09
CA PHE A 12 -13.39 -28.82 6.15
C PHE A 12 -11.97 -29.09 6.69
N TYR A 13 -11.86 -29.74 7.83
CA TYR A 13 -10.55 -30.07 8.44
C TYR A 13 -9.76 -31.15 7.69
N GLY A 14 -10.37 -31.81 6.72
CA GLY A 14 -9.65 -32.67 5.78
C GLY A 14 -8.88 -31.90 4.71
N TYR A 15 -9.29 -30.66 4.42
CA TYR A 15 -8.64 -29.79 3.42
C TYR A 15 -7.80 -28.68 4.04
N TYR A 16 -8.22 -28.12 5.17
CA TYR A 16 -7.56 -26.98 5.81
C TYR A 16 -7.31 -27.29 7.29
N ALA A 17 -6.06 -27.08 7.72
CA ALA A 17 -5.67 -27.31 9.12
C ALA A 17 -6.37 -26.35 10.09
N SER A 18 -6.71 -25.14 9.62
CA SER A 18 -7.38 -24.11 10.41
C SER A 18 -8.19 -23.16 9.51
N LYS A 19 -8.97 -22.26 10.14
CA LYS A 19 -9.66 -21.17 9.45
C LYS A 19 -8.65 -20.22 8.79
N GLU A 20 -7.49 -20.01 9.43
CA GLU A 20 -6.40 -19.18 8.92
C GLU A 20 -5.79 -19.77 7.66
N SER A 21 -5.55 -21.09 7.62
CA SER A 21 -5.02 -21.73 6.42
C SER A 21 -5.98 -21.66 5.22
N LEU A 22 -7.29 -21.71 5.47
CA LEU A 22 -8.29 -21.41 4.43
C LEU A 22 -8.17 -19.95 3.99
N PHE A 23 -8.13 -19.00 4.92
CA PHE A 23 -8.02 -17.57 4.60
C PHE A 23 -6.77 -17.30 3.77
N GLU A 24 -5.63 -17.80 4.21
CA GLU A 24 -4.37 -17.70 3.49
C GLU A 24 -4.46 -18.23 2.06
N SER A 25 -5.09 -19.40 1.85
CA SER A 25 -5.28 -19.96 0.51
C SER A 25 -6.15 -19.12 -0.42
N LEU A 26 -6.94 -18.21 0.14
CA LEU A 26 -7.82 -17.31 -0.63
C LEU A 26 -7.15 -15.99 -0.99
N VAL A 27 -6.18 -15.53 -0.21
CA VAL A 27 -5.68 -14.16 -0.32
C VAL A 27 -4.18 -14.03 -0.55
N CYS A 28 -3.38 -15.08 -0.27
CA CYS A 28 -1.92 -15.00 -0.26
C CYS A 28 -1.33 -14.54 -1.59
N GLU A 29 -1.77 -15.14 -2.70
CA GLU A 29 -1.26 -14.81 -4.04
C GLU A 29 -1.46 -13.33 -4.37
N GLN A 30 -2.67 -12.80 -4.12
CA GLN A 30 -3.00 -11.41 -4.42
C GLN A 30 -2.31 -10.44 -3.46
N TYR A 31 -2.16 -10.82 -2.20
CA TYR A 31 -1.41 -10.05 -1.21
C TYR A 31 0.06 -9.91 -1.61
N GLU A 32 0.73 -11.02 -1.89
CA GLU A 32 2.16 -11.04 -2.27
C GLU A 32 2.40 -10.27 -3.58
N HIS A 33 1.50 -10.41 -4.55
CA HIS A 33 1.62 -9.67 -5.81
C HIS A 33 1.46 -8.15 -5.58
N PHE A 34 0.47 -7.75 -4.81
CA PHE A 34 0.22 -6.34 -4.49
C PHE A 34 1.40 -5.70 -3.75
N MET A 35 1.90 -6.38 -2.72
CA MET A 35 3.11 -5.94 -2.01
C MET A 35 4.33 -5.93 -2.94
N GLY A 36 4.41 -6.87 -3.88
CA GLY A 36 5.45 -6.91 -4.90
C GLY A 36 5.44 -5.70 -5.83
N ILE A 37 4.27 -5.20 -6.25
CA ILE A 37 4.14 -3.94 -7.02
C ILE A 37 4.75 -2.78 -6.22
N PHE A 38 4.36 -2.65 -4.96
CA PHE A 38 4.82 -1.58 -4.09
C PHE A 38 6.33 -1.64 -3.83
N GLN A 39 6.84 -2.80 -3.43
CA GLN A 39 8.28 -3.02 -3.18
C GLN A 39 9.12 -2.79 -4.44
N LYS A 40 8.62 -3.22 -5.60
CA LYS A 40 9.29 -3.00 -6.88
C LYS A 40 9.41 -1.50 -7.19
N ALA A 41 8.37 -0.71 -6.98
CA ALA A 41 8.42 0.73 -7.19
C ALA A 41 9.45 1.42 -6.30
N GLN A 42 9.55 1.01 -5.03
CA GLN A 42 10.59 1.49 -4.10
C GLN A 42 12.00 1.13 -4.61
N GLN A 43 12.17 -0.11 -5.06
CA GLN A 43 13.44 -0.57 -5.62
C GLN A 43 13.80 0.18 -6.91
N ASP A 44 12.86 0.34 -7.82
CA ASP A 44 13.06 1.04 -9.09
C ASP A 44 13.45 2.51 -8.83
N PHE A 45 12.81 3.17 -7.86
CA PHE A 45 13.15 4.52 -7.44
C PHE A 45 14.57 4.60 -6.85
N SER A 46 14.94 3.68 -5.97
CA SER A 46 16.26 3.64 -5.36
C SER A 46 17.41 3.41 -6.35
N ASN A 47 17.11 2.75 -7.47
CA ASN A 47 18.09 2.48 -8.54
C ASN A 47 18.32 3.69 -9.48
N ILE A 48 17.50 4.74 -9.40
CA ILE A 48 17.69 5.96 -10.17
C ILE A 48 18.95 6.70 -9.65
N PRO A 49 19.80 7.26 -10.53
CA PRO A 49 20.88 8.14 -10.10
C PRO A 49 20.37 9.23 -9.15
N GLN A 50 21.09 9.47 -8.04
CA GLN A 50 20.63 10.36 -6.96
C GLN A 50 20.23 11.75 -7.47
N GLU A 51 20.96 12.29 -8.44
CA GLU A 51 20.69 13.61 -9.04
C GLU A 51 19.39 13.68 -9.82
N GLU A 52 18.88 12.52 -10.28
CA GLU A 52 17.64 12.42 -11.06
C GLU A 52 16.42 12.08 -10.19
N GLN A 53 16.61 11.48 -9.00
CA GLN A 53 15.50 11.06 -8.13
C GLN A 53 14.48 12.17 -7.87
N PRO A 54 14.85 13.45 -7.58
CA PRO A 54 13.87 14.51 -7.35
C PRO A 54 12.93 14.79 -8.53
N LYS A 55 13.35 14.46 -9.75
CA LYS A 55 12.54 14.65 -10.96
C LYS A 55 11.54 13.50 -11.20
N HIS A 56 11.84 12.31 -10.67
CA HIS A 56 11.07 11.08 -10.96
C HIS A 56 10.19 10.60 -9.80
N LEU A 57 10.31 11.22 -8.61
CA LEU A 57 9.56 10.81 -7.42
C LEU A 57 8.04 10.73 -7.69
N GLY A 58 7.46 11.78 -8.23
CA GLY A 58 6.03 11.87 -8.48
C GLY A 58 5.54 10.89 -9.56
N ASP A 59 6.35 10.65 -10.59
CA ASP A 59 5.98 9.77 -11.70
C ASP A 59 5.96 8.31 -11.26
N ILE A 60 7.02 7.85 -10.55
CA ILE A 60 7.12 6.45 -10.10
C ILE A 60 6.09 6.15 -9.03
N SER A 61 5.98 7.01 -8.01
CA SER A 61 4.96 6.87 -6.97
C SER A 61 3.56 6.85 -7.57
N GLY A 62 3.32 7.71 -8.57
CA GLY A 62 2.06 7.77 -9.27
C GLY A 62 1.72 6.52 -10.05
N ALA A 63 2.65 6.03 -10.85
CA ALA A 63 2.46 4.82 -11.64
C ALA A 63 2.22 3.60 -10.73
N CYS A 64 2.95 3.51 -9.62
CA CYS A 64 2.76 2.46 -8.62
C CYS A 64 1.34 2.47 -8.04
N MET A 65 0.85 3.63 -7.58
CA MET A 65 -0.49 3.72 -7.00
C MET A 65 -1.60 3.42 -8.01
N ASP A 66 -1.43 3.82 -9.28
CA ASP A 66 -2.36 3.50 -10.35
C ASP A 66 -2.39 1.99 -10.64
N GLU A 67 -1.23 1.33 -10.70
CA GLU A 67 -1.12 -0.12 -10.88
C GLU A 67 -1.73 -0.89 -9.72
N MET A 68 -1.44 -0.49 -8.48
CA MET A 68 -2.00 -1.07 -7.26
C MET A 68 -3.53 -0.95 -7.23
N LEU A 69 -4.08 0.21 -7.60
CA LEU A 69 -5.52 0.43 -7.67
C LEU A 69 -6.16 -0.50 -8.69
N LEU A 70 -5.63 -0.56 -9.90
CA LEU A 70 -6.15 -1.43 -10.97
C LEU A 70 -6.10 -2.90 -10.57
N TYR A 71 -5.00 -3.35 -9.98
CA TYR A 71 -4.87 -4.72 -9.51
C TYR A 71 -5.88 -5.05 -8.40
N ALA A 72 -6.06 -4.16 -7.43
CA ALA A 72 -7.03 -4.35 -6.36
C ALA A 72 -8.47 -4.43 -6.91
N TYR A 73 -8.81 -3.64 -7.94
CA TYR A 73 -10.12 -3.70 -8.58
C TYR A 73 -10.33 -4.99 -9.40
N GLN A 74 -9.29 -5.54 -10.00
CA GLN A 74 -9.36 -6.86 -10.66
C GLN A 74 -9.63 -7.99 -9.65
N HIS A 75 -9.22 -7.82 -8.39
CA HIS A 75 -9.35 -8.79 -7.31
C HIS A 75 -10.17 -8.26 -6.12
N LEU A 76 -11.19 -7.46 -6.40
CA LEU A 76 -11.93 -6.66 -5.40
C LEU A 76 -12.41 -7.49 -4.19
N ASN A 77 -12.98 -8.68 -4.44
CA ASN A 77 -13.46 -9.54 -3.36
C ASN A 77 -12.32 -10.02 -2.42
N VAL A 78 -11.13 -10.26 -2.98
CA VAL A 78 -9.96 -10.66 -2.20
C VAL A 78 -9.46 -9.50 -1.36
N PHE A 79 -9.35 -8.30 -1.94
CA PHE A 79 -8.93 -7.11 -1.18
C PHE A 79 -9.93 -6.73 -0.10
N LYS A 80 -11.23 -6.92 -0.31
CA LYS A 80 -12.23 -6.76 0.75
C LYS A 80 -12.05 -7.78 1.88
N LEU A 81 -11.66 -9.02 1.58
CA LEU A 81 -11.31 -9.98 2.62
C LEU A 81 -10.08 -9.52 3.41
N ILE A 82 -9.02 -9.08 2.73
CA ILE A 82 -7.79 -8.59 3.38
C ILE A 82 -8.10 -7.36 4.25
N LEU A 83 -8.79 -6.37 3.71
CA LEU A 83 -8.99 -5.08 4.38
C LEU A 83 -10.05 -5.12 5.50
N CYS A 84 -11.07 -5.99 5.38
CA CYS A 84 -12.21 -5.98 6.29
C CYS A 84 -12.33 -7.24 7.17
N HIS A 85 -11.62 -8.33 6.86
CA HIS A 85 -11.86 -9.63 7.50
C HIS A 85 -10.58 -10.40 7.85
N SER A 86 -9.42 -9.78 7.81
CA SER A 86 -8.11 -10.40 8.06
C SER A 86 -7.70 -10.42 9.54
N GLU A 87 -8.52 -9.88 10.45
CA GLU A 87 -8.21 -9.80 11.88
C GLU A 87 -7.76 -11.16 12.43
N GLY A 88 -6.64 -11.16 13.18
CA GLY A 88 -6.02 -12.35 13.73
C GLY A 88 -5.22 -13.19 12.73
N THR A 89 -5.00 -12.72 11.52
CA THR A 89 -4.11 -13.31 10.51
C THR A 89 -2.93 -12.39 10.21
N ARG A 90 -1.87 -12.88 9.58
CA ARG A 90 -0.73 -12.04 9.14
C ARG A 90 -1.13 -10.93 8.18
N PHE A 91 -2.23 -11.11 7.46
CA PHE A 91 -2.72 -10.17 6.45
C PHE A 91 -3.37 -8.90 7.04
N SER A 92 -3.63 -8.89 8.36
CA SER A 92 -4.15 -7.70 9.06
C SER A 92 -3.15 -6.55 9.15
N HIS A 93 -1.88 -6.81 8.85
CA HIS A 93 -0.78 -5.85 8.95
C HIS A 93 -0.39 -5.21 7.60
N LEU A 94 -1.23 -5.34 6.56
CA LEU A 94 -0.94 -4.80 5.23
C LEU A 94 -0.53 -3.32 5.27
N ILE A 95 -1.31 -2.49 5.96
CA ILE A 95 -1.03 -1.05 6.04
C ILE A 95 0.24 -0.79 6.85
N ASP A 96 0.44 -1.50 7.96
CA ASP A 96 1.62 -1.35 8.81
C ASP A 96 2.90 -1.68 8.02
N GLU A 97 2.90 -2.79 7.27
CA GLU A 97 4.01 -3.19 6.40
C GLU A 97 4.30 -2.14 5.31
N MET A 98 3.25 -1.58 4.70
CA MET A 98 3.42 -0.52 3.71
C MET A 98 3.96 0.76 4.32
N VAL A 99 3.51 1.13 5.52
CA VAL A 99 4.02 2.30 6.27
C VAL A 99 5.50 2.15 6.58
N GLU A 100 5.93 0.99 7.07
CA GLU A 100 7.34 0.72 7.37
C GLU A 100 8.24 0.87 6.13
N ILE A 101 7.78 0.35 4.99
CA ILE A 101 8.50 0.46 3.71
C ILE A 101 8.58 1.93 3.26
N GLU A 102 7.47 2.67 3.34
CA GLU A 102 7.40 4.07 2.91
C GLU A 102 8.23 4.99 3.80
N VAL A 103 8.19 4.82 5.13
CA VAL A 103 9.04 5.55 6.09
C VAL A 103 10.52 5.34 5.74
N LYS A 104 10.91 4.08 5.53
CA LYS A 104 12.30 3.78 5.13
C LYS A 104 12.67 4.45 3.81
N GLY A 105 11.81 4.35 2.79
CA GLY A 105 12.02 4.99 1.49
C GLY A 105 12.12 6.51 1.59
N THR A 106 11.29 7.13 2.43
CA THR A 106 11.33 8.57 2.72
C THR A 106 12.68 8.96 3.33
N HIS A 107 13.15 8.24 4.35
CA HIS A 107 14.44 8.54 4.99
C HIS A 107 15.62 8.36 4.02
N ASP A 108 15.60 7.32 3.19
CA ASP A 108 16.60 7.10 2.15
C ASP A 108 16.63 8.28 1.16
N TYR A 109 15.47 8.79 0.76
CA TYR A 109 15.34 9.94 -0.13
C TYR A 109 15.78 11.25 0.53
N LEU A 110 15.44 11.49 1.80
CA LEU A 110 15.89 12.66 2.56
C LEU A 110 17.43 12.70 2.63
N ALA A 111 18.09 11.54 2.82
CA ALA A 111 19.55 11.44 2.81
C ALA A 111 20.14 11.77 1.42
N VAL A 112 19.41 11.47 0.33
CA VAL A 112 19.83 11.89 -1.02
C VAL A 112 19.69 13.40 -1.19
N LEU A 113 18.59 14.02 -0.74
CA LEU A 113 18.41 15.47 -0.81
C LEU A 113 19.51 16.21 -0.03
N GLU A 114 19.91 15.71 1.14
CA GLU A 114 21.01 16.29 1.92
C GLU A 114 22.32 16.27 1.13
N LYS A 115 22.68 15.13 0.51
CA LYS A 115 23.89 15.01 -0.33
C LYS A 115 23.87 15.95 -1.54
N LEU A 116 22.66 16.24 -2.06
CA LEU A 116 22.47 17.18 -3.17
C LEU A 116 22.47 18.65 -2.73
N GLY A 117 22.74 18.95 -1.45
CA GLY A 117 22.74 20.29 -0.90
C GLY A 117 21.34 20.91 -0.75
N ARG A 118 20.32 20.06 -0.65
CA ARG A 118 18.90 20.44 -0.44
C ARG A 118 18.35 19.81 0.84
N PRO A 119 18.96 20.10 2.02
CA PRO A 119 18.55 19.45 3.26
C PRO A 119 17.11 19.78 3.61
N SER A 120 16.37 18.78 4.02
CA SER A 120 15.01 18.94 4.54
C SER A 120 15.04 19.33 6.02
N PRO A 121 14.05 20.10 6.50
CA PRO A 121 13.83 20.25 7.93
C PRO A 121 13.63 18.87 8.59
N PRO A 122 14.01 18.70 9.88
CA PRO A 122 13.72 17.46 10.58
C PRO A 122 12.21 17.23 10.65
N ILE A 123 11.78 16.04 10.30
CA ILE A 123 10.38 15.61 10.37
C ILE A 123 10.20 14.85 11.67
N ASP A 124 9.16 15.20 12.45
CA ASP A 124 8.81 14.45 13.64
C ASP A 124 8.33 13.05 13.26
N GLU A 125 8.91 12.03 13.86
CA GLU A 125 8.68 10.61 13.52
C GLU A 125 7.21 10.19 13.70
N GLN A 126 6.53 10.71 14.74
CA GLN A 126 5.11 10.40 14.96
C GLN A 126 4.24 11.07 13.89
N LEU A 127 4.56 12.31 13.52
CA LEU A 127 3.86 13.03 12.47
C LEU A 127 4.04 12.33 11.11
N GLU A 128 5.26 11.89 10.79
CA GLU A 128 5.55 11.14 9.56
C GLU A 128 4.71 9.88 9.47
N ASN A 129 4.73 9.05 10.52
CA ASN A 129 3.94 7.82 10.60
C ASN A 129 2.43 8.09 10.44
N LEU A 130 1.90 9.12 11.10
CA LEU A 130 0.49 9.49 11.00
C LEU A 130 0.10 9.90 9.57
N LEU A 131 0.93 10.68 8.90
CA LEU A 131 0.65 11.15 7.54
C LEU A 131 0.72 10.01 6.52
N ILE A 132 1.71 9.13 6.62
CA ILE A 132 1.82 7.97 5.73
C ILE A 132 0.67 6.98 5.98
N THR A 133 0.35 6.70 7.24
CA THR A 133 -0.81 5.86 7.61
C THR A 133 -2.11 6.44 7.06
N ALA A 134 -2.32 7.75 7.19
CA ALA A 134 -3.51 8.41 6.65
C ALA A 134 -3.59 8.31 5.12
N MET A 135 -2.46 8.41 4.44
CA MET A 135 -2.38 8.26 2.98
C MET A 135 -2.84 6.88 2.52
N PHE A 136 -2.29 5.81 3.12
CA PHE A 136 -2.68 4.44 2.75
C PHE A 136 -4.11 4.11 3.16
N ASN A 137 -4.56 4.53 4.35
CA ASN A 137 -5.97 4.36 4.73
C ASN A 137 -6.90 5.03 3.71
N THR A 138 -6.60 6.27 3.31
CA THR A 138 -7.43 6.99 2.32
C THR A 138 -7.43 6.28 0.95
N PHE A 139 -6.29 5.70 0.54
CA PHE A 139 -6.21 4.88 -0.67
C PHE A 139 -7.11 3.64 -0.57
N PHE A 140 -7.06 2.90 0.53
CA PHE A 140 -7.87 1.69 0.71
C PHE A 140 -9.37 1.95 0.87
N GLU A 141 -9.78 3.14 1.32
CA GLU A 141 -11.20 3.54 1.35
C GLU A 141 -11.84 3.51 -0.05
N LEU A 142 -11.07 3.80 -1.12
CA LEU A 142 -11.57 3.69 -2.50
C LEU A 142 -12.00 2.26 -2.83
N ILE A 143 -11.28 1.26 -2.28
CA ILE A 143 -11.50 -0.17 -2.51
C ILE A 143 -12.60 -0.70 -1.59
N ILE A 144 -12.55 -0.36 -0.30
CA ILE A 144 -13.52 -0.82 0.72
C ILE A 144 -14.94 -0.39 0.33
N HIS A 145 -15.10 0.83 -0.15
CA HIS A 145 -16.40 1.38 -0.57
C HIS A 145 -16.81 1.03 -1.99
N GLU A 146 -16.07 0.16 -2.68
CA GLU A 146 -16.39 -0.28 -4.05
C GLU A 146 -16.71 0.91 -4.98
N MET A 147 -15.95 2.00 -4.84
CA MET A 147 -16.17 3.17 -5.68
C MET A 147 -16.05 2.79 -7.15
N PRO A 148 -16.88 3.30 -8.08
CA PRO A 148 -16.69 3.05 -9.50
C PRO A 148 -15.26 3.37 -9.95
N LEU A 149 -14.62 2.48 -10.70
CA LEU A 149 -13.18 2.55 -11.02
C LEU A 149 -12.76 3.90 -11.58
N GLU A 150 -13.52 4.45 -12.53
CA GLU A 150 -13.23 5.78 -13.11
C GLU A 150 -13.22 6.88 -12.04
N LYS A 151 -14.14 6.80 -11.09
CA LYS A 151 -14.21 7.75 -9.97
C LYS A 151 -13.06 7.54 -9.00
N ALA A 152 -12.70 6.30 -8.70
CA ALA A 152 -11.57 5.96 -7.84
C ALA A 152 -10.25 6.46 -8.45
N GLN A 153 -10.04 6.28 -9.76
CA GLN A 153 -8.88 6.81 -10.48
C GLN A 153 -8.81 8.34 -10.43
N HIS A 154 -9.95 9.01 -10.63
CA HIS A 154 -10.01 10.47 -10.51
C HIS A 154 -9.65 10.92 -9.09
N TYR A 155 -10.21 10.29 -8.06
CA TYR A 155 -9.92 10.63 -6.66
C TYR A 155 -8.48 10.33 -6.29
N LEU A 156 -7.92 9.21 -6.76
CA LEU A 156 -6.51 8.89 -6.54
C LEU A 156 -5.59 9.98 -7.09
N LYS A 157 -5.89 10.51 -8.27
CA LYS A 157 -5.14 11.63 -8.86
C LYS A 157 -5.20 12.90 -7.98
N GLU A 158 -6.37 13.25 -7.47
CA GLU A 158 -6.53 14.42 -6.59
C GLU A 158 -5.82 14.19 -5.23
N MET A 159 -5.94 13.00 -4.67
CA MET A 159 -5.24 12.62 -3.44
C MET A 159 -3.71 12.71 -3.62
N ARG A 160 -3.18 12.21 -4.72
CA ARG A 160 -1.76 12.31 -5.04
C ARG A 160 -1.29 13.76 -5.10
N ALA A 161 -2.03 14.63 -5.79
CA ALA A 161 -1.71 16.04 -5.86
C ALA A 161 -1.67 16.67 -4.46
N PHE A 162 -2.65 16.36 -3.61
CA PHE A 162 -2.73 16.82 -2.23
C PHE A 162 -1.54 16.34 -1.37
N TYR A 163 -1.26 15.03 -1.38
CA TYR A 163 -0.17 14.47 -0.58
C TYR A 163 1.20 14.93 -1.09
N THR A 164 1.41 14.99 -2.40
CA THR A 164 2.66 15.51 -2.98
C THR A 164 2.92 16.95 -2.55
N ALA A 165 1.93 17.83 -2.64
CA ALA A 165 2.06 19.22 -2.21
C ALA A 165 2.36 19.33 -0.70
N GLY A 166 1.69 18.50 0.13
CA GLY A 166 1.94 18.42 1.57
C GLY A 166 3.36 17.97 1.90
N TRP A 167 3.80 16.89 1.28
CA TRP A 167 5.15 16.36 1.47
C TRP A 167 6.25 17.32 1.00
N MET A 168 6.09 17.94 -0.17
CA MET A 168 7.01 18.98 -0.66
C MET A 168 7.13 20.11 0.37
N LYS A 169 6.02 20.56 0.94
CA LYS A 169 6.02 21.59 1.98
C LYS A 169 6.74 21.17 3.25
N ILE A 170 6.52 19.93 3.73
CA ILE A 170 7.14 19.39 4.94
C ILE A 170 8.66 19.21 4.72
N MET A 171 9.05 18.73 3.55
CA MET A 171 10.45 18.53 3.18
C MET A 171 11.19 19.83 2.85
N GLY A 172 10.49 21.00 2.79
CA GLY A 172 11.10 22.29 2.47
C GLY A 172 11.53 22.41 1.00
N GLN A 173 10.85 21.71 0.10
CA GLN A 173 11.14 21.66 -1.34
C GLN A 173 10.21 22.58 -2.16
#